data_7c5a872caf8b943df2e81b5a1e0ecebc
#
_entry.id   7c5a872caf8b943df2e81b5a1e0ecebc
#
_cell.length_a   1.000
_cell.length_b   1.000
_cell.length_c   1.000
_cell.angle_alpha   90.00
_cell.angle_beta   90.00
_cell.angle_gamma   90.00
#
_symmetry.space_group_name_H-M   'P 1'
#
loop_
_entity.id
_entity.type
_entity.pdbx_description
1 polymer ?
#
loop_
_entity_poly.entity_id
_entity_poly.type
_entity_poly.pdbx_seq_one_letter_code
_entity_poly.pdbx_strand_id
1 'polypeptide(L)'
;RDDVESRGLGDVYKRQGLSKYDLKRPNAWYWSRLKEFAEKGNKDGLLLFHENYFQHNILEAGAHWVDCPWRSSNNINETDFPEPAPFAGDKRIFVADMFYDINHPVRRELHRRYIRQCLDNFADNPNVIQLTSAEFTGPLHFVQFWLDVIAEWEVETGKKAKVALSTTKDVQDAILADPKRAAVVDIIDIRYWHYKTDGIFAPEGGKNMAPRQHMRKMKVGKVTFTEAYKAVNEYRRKFPEKAVTFYAQNYPAM
;
A
#
# COMPACT_ATOMS: atom_id res chain seq x y z
N ARG A 1 27.66 13.46 -2.03
CA ARG A 1 26.49 13.98 -1.33
C ARG A 1 25.45 12.89 -1.35
N ASP A 2 25.08 12.45 -0.18
CA ASP A 2 24.41 11.20 0.07
C ASP A 2 22.89 11.34 -0.09
N ASP A 3 22.41 11.32 -1.35
CA ASP A 3 20.98 11.37 -1.69
C ASP A 3 20.22 10.07 -1.38
N VAL A 4 20.83 9.19 -0.59
CA VAL A 4 20.31 7.86 -0.29
C VAL A 4 19.43 7.84 0.95
N GLU A 5 19.41 8.94 1.69
CA GLU A 5 18.75 9.03 2.99
C GLU A 5 17.22 8.98 2.93
N SER A 6 16.62 9.13 1.74
CA SER A 6 15.18 9.36 1.63
C SER A 6 14.31 8.12 1.44
N ARG A 7 14.86 6.91 1.32
CA ARG A 7 14.05 5.79 0.81
C ARG A 7 13.83 4.59 1.74
N GLY A 8 14.32 4.64 2.97
CA GLY A 8 13.91 3.77 4.09
C GLY A 8 13.94 2.23 3.91
N LEU A 9 14.33 1.73 2.76
CA LEU A 9 14.16 0.32 2.36
C LEU A 9 15.42 -0.53 2.48
N GLY A 10 16.51 0.01 3.00
CA GLY A 10 17.73 -0.77 3.19
C GLY A 10 18.97 0.10 3.39
N ASP A 11 20.03 -0.53 3.82
CA ASP A 11 21.34 0.08 3.89
C ASP A 11 22.01 0.07 2.52
N VAL A 12 22.80 1.09 2.20
CA VAL A 12 23.46 1.20 0.90
C VAL A 12 24.84 0.58 0.97
N TYR A 13 25.08 -0.44 0.14
CA TYR A 13 26.41 -1.03 -0.04
C TYR A 13 27.15 -0.33 -1.17
N LYS A 14 28.31 0.26 -0.86
CA LYS A 14 29.25 0.73 -1.88
C LYS A 14 30.09 -0.45 -2.37
N ARG A 15 29.81 -0.92 -3.56
CA ARG A 15 30.67 -1.89 -4.26
C ARG A 15 31.05 -1.32 -5.62
N GLN A 16 32.34 -1.16 -5.87
CA GLN A 16 32.90 -0.67 -7.15
C GLN A 16 32.35 0.71 -7.60
N GLY A 17 32.15 1.64 -6.65
CA GLY A 17 31.65 2.98 -6.94
C GLY A 17 30.15 3.10 -7.18
N LEU A 18 29.40 1.99 -7.17
CA LEU A 18 27.93 1.96 -7.24
C LEU A 18 27.37 1.56 -5.89
N SER A 19 26.40 2.33 -5.41
CA SER A 19 25.64 2.00 -4.20
C SER A 19 24.50 1.06 -4.54
N LYS A 20 24.34 -0.04 -3.79
CA LYS A 20 23.20 -0.96 -3.90
C LYS A 20 22.49 -1.09 -2.57
N TYR A 21 21.18 -1.28 -2.61
CA TYR A 21 20.39 -1.52 -1.41
C TYR A 21 20.58 -2.97 -0.89
N ASP A 22 20.55 -3.12 0.42
CA ASP A 22 20.25 -4.40 1.07
C ASP A 22 18.84 -4.33 1.67
N LEU A 23 17.88 -4.97 1.02
CA LEU A 23 16.47 -4.97 1.43
C LEU A 23 16.23 -5.71 2.76
N LYS A 24 17.23 -6.46 3.25
CA LYS A 24 17.18 -7.14 4.55
C LYS A 24 17.64 -6.25 5.71
N ARG A 25 18.20 -5.08 5.42
CA ARG A 25 18.74 -4.14 6.42
C ARG A 25 18.01 -2.80 6.35
N PRO A 26 17.04 -2.57 7.25
CA PRO A 26 16.31 -1.30 7.32
C PRO A 26 17.26 -0.15 7.66
N ASN A 27 17.07 1.02 7.03
CA ASN A 27 17.82 2.22 7.36
C ASN A 27 17.36 2.76 8.72
N ALA A 28 18.19 2.59 9.76
CA ALA A 28 17.86 2.95 11.14
C ALA A 28 17.53 4.44 11.30
N TRP A 29 18.24 5.32 10.60
CA TRP A 29 17.98 6.76 10.64
C TRP A 29 16.59 7.10 10.08
N TYR A 30 16.23 6.55 8.92
CA TYR A 30 14.92 6.78 8.31
C TYR A 30 13.78 6.32 9.23
N TRP A 31 13.89 5.10 9.75
CA TRP A 31 12.85 4.51 10.60
C TRP A 31 12.71 5.24 11.94
N SER A 32 13.82 5.68 12.54
CA SER A 32 13.77 6.50 13.76
C SER A 32 13.10 7.86 13.51
N ARG A 33 13.39 8.50 12.38
CA ARG A 33 12.74 9.78 12.01
C ARG A 33 11.23 9.64 11.80
N LEU A 34 10.80 8.55 11.14
CA LEU A 34 9.37 8.27 11.01
C LEU A 34 8.69 8.05 12.36
N LYS A 35 9.35 7.34 13.27
CA LYS A 35 8.85 7.13 14.63
C LYS A 35 8.71 8.45 15.39
N GLU A 36 9.75 9.28 15.39
CA GLU A 36 9.69 10.62 16.00
C GLU A 36 8.55 11.47 15.41
N PHE A 37 8.33 11.38 14.11
CA PHE A 37 7.24 12.10 13.45
C PHE A 37 5.87 11.62 13.94
N ALA A 38 5.70 10.28 14.07
CA ALA A 38 4.48 9.70 14.59
C ALA A 38 4.24 10.10 16.05
N GLU A 39 5.28 10.12 16.88
CA GLU A 39 5.20 10.55 18.28
C GLU A 39 4.81 12.01 18.43
N LYS A 40 5.36 12.90 17.60
CA LYS A 40 4.97 14.32 17.56
C LYS A 40 3.51 14.47 17.15
N GLY A 41 3.11 13.81 16.05
CA GLY A 41 1.72 13.82 15.60
C GLY A 41 0.74 13.32 16.68
N ASN A 42 1.12 12.28 17.43
CA ASN A 42 0.30 11.78 18.53
C ASN A 42 0.07 12.81 19.64
N LYS A 43 1.11 13.58 19.99
CA LYS A 43 1.00 14.68 20.98
C LYS A 43 0.04 15.78 20.55
N ASP A 44 -0.03 15.99 19.24
CA ASP A 44 -0.90 17.01 18.62
C ASP A 44 -2.29 16.45 18.24
N GLY A 45 -2.60 15.20 18.61
CA GLY A 45 -3.87 14.53 18.30
C GLY A 45 -4.06 14.17 16.83
N LEU A 46 -2.99 14.05 16.05
CA LEU A 46 -3.02 13.72 14.63
C LEU A 46 -2.97 12.21 14.40
N LEU A 47 -3.78 11.72 13.47
CA LEU A 47 -3.68 10.37 12.94
C LEU A 47 -2.74 10.34 11.74
N LEU A 48 -1.87 9.34 11.69
CA LEU A 48 -0.94 9.11 10.60
C LEU A 48 -1.35 7.85 9.83
N PHE A 49 -1.69 8.01 8.55
CA PHE A 49 -1.87 6.88 7.63
C PHE A 49 -0.51 6.50 7.04
N HIS A 50 0.03 5.37 7.47
CA HIS A 50 1.29 4.84 6.99
C HIS A 50 1.08 3.90 5.81
N GLU A 51 1.34 4.41 4.61
CA GLU A 51 1.30 3.64 3.37
C GLU A 51 2.56 2.77 3.26
N ASN A 52 2.42 1.46 3.43
CA ASN A 52 3.56 0.55 3.48
C ASN A 52 4.36 0.55 2.17
N TYR A 53 3.67 0.63 1.03
CA TYR A 53 4.28 0.63 -0.28
C TYR A 53 3.94 1.91 -1.06
N PHE A 54 4.71 2.18 -2.08
CA PHE A 54 4.44 3.24 -3.03
C PHE A 54 4.21 2.65 -4.43
N GLN A 55 2.97 2.36 -4.75
CA GLN A 55 2.59 1.66 -5.98
C GLN A 55 3.07 2.33 -7.26
N HIS A 56 3.17 3.66 -7.29
CA HIS A 56 3.68 4.39 -8.44
C HIS A 56 5.09 3.99 -8.87
N ASN A 57 5.95 3.59 -7.94
CA ASN A 57 7.30 3.15 -8.24
C ASN A 57 7.35 1.85 -9.04
N ILE A 58 6.30 1.04 -8.96
CA ILE A 58 6.22 -0.27 -9.60
C ILE A 58 5.27 -0.32 -10.80
N LEU A 59 4.50 0.74 -11.03
CA LEU A 59 3.43 0.72 -12.04
C LEU A 59 3.50 1.81 -13.10
N GLU A 60 3.76 3.06 -12.70
CA GLU A 60 3.37 4.19 -13.54
C GLU A 60 4.49 4.79 -14.37
N ALA A 61 5.72 4.65 -13.99
CA ALA A 61 6.80 5.25 -14.76
C ALA A 61 8.10 4.47 -14.65
N GLY A 62 8.70 4.18 -15.78
CA GLY A 62 10.05 3.64 -15.83
C GLY A 62 11.06 4.49 -15.05
N ALA A 63 10.86 5.81 -14.99
CA ALA A 63 11.69 6.72 -14.20
C ALA A 63 11.63 6.42 -12.68
N HIS A 64 10.47 6.09 -12.16
CA HIS A 64 10.34 5.70 -10.74
C HIS A 64 10.95 4.33 -10.46
N TRP A 65 10.81 3.40 -11.42
CA TRP A 65 11.39 2.07 -11.29
C TRP A 65 12.92 2.09 -11.38
N VAL A 66 13.50 3.01 -12.13
CA VAL A 66 14.97 3.16 -12.26
C VAL A 66 15.63 3.28 -10.88
N ASP A 67 15.01 4.00 -9.96
CA ASP A 67 15.54 4.23 -8.62
C ASP A 67 14.92 3.32 -7.55
N CYS A 68 13.98 2.45 -7.93
CA CYS A 68 13.29 1.60 -6.97
C CYS A 68 14.27 0.60 -6.32
N PRO A 69 14.34 0.52 -5.00
CA PRO A 69 15.22 -0.42 -4.31
C PRO A 69 14.98 -1.89 -4.66
N TRP A 70 13.77 -2.24 -5.03
CA TRP A 70 13.40 -3.62 -5.41
C TRP A 70 13.92 -4.03 -6.81
N ARG A 71 14.28 -3.08 -7.66
CA ARG A 71 14.86 -3.37 -8.97
C ARG A 71 16.14 -4.17 -8.83
N SER A 72 16.30 -5.26 -9.60
CA SER A 72 17.42 -6.20 -9.48
C SER A 72 18.79 -5.54 -9.58
N SER A 73 18.94 -4.56 -10.46
CA SER A 73 20.20 -3.80 -10.59
C SER A 73 20.51 -2.90 -9.39
N ASN A 74 19.52 -2.54 -8.58
CA ASN A 74 19.65 -1.60 -7.46
C ASN A 74 19.88 -2.27 -6.12
N ASN A 75 19.73 -3.60 -5.99
CA ASN A 75 19.91 -4.31 -4.74
C ASN A 75 20.88 -5.49 -4.85
N ILE A 76 21.17 -6.09 -3.70
CA ILE A 76 22.04 -7.27 -3.58
C ILE A 76 21.25 -8.55 -3.24
N ASN A 77 19.93 -8.52 -3.27
CA ASN A 77 19.06 -9.53 -2.70
C ASN A 77 18.42 -10.49 -3.72
N GLU A 78 18.88 -10.45 -4.97
CA GLU A 78 18.42 -11.37 -6.01
C GLU A 78 16.89 -11.37 -6.18
N THR A 79 16.32 -10.17 -6.33
CA THR A 79 14.86 -9.97 -6.43
C THR A 79 14.26 -10.50 -7.73
N ASP A 80 15.12 -10.82 -8.72
CA ASP A 80 14.76 -11.47 -9.98
C ASP A 80 13.71 -10.72 -10.82
N PHE A 81 13.82 -9.39 -10.85
CA PHE A 81 13.07 -8.58 -11.80
C PHE A 81 13.85 -8.45 -13.11
N PRO A 82 13.17 -8.48 -14.27
CA PRO A 82 13.85 -8.38 -15.57
C PRO A 82 14.54 -7.05 -15.77
N GLU A 83 15.69 -7.09 -16.45
CA GLU A 83 16.47 -5.92 -16.82
C GLU A 83 16.72 -5.90 -18.35
N PRO A 84 16.27 -4.86 -19.06
CA PRO A 84 15.42 -3.76 -18.58
C PRO A 84 14.01 -4.23 -18.24
N ALA A 85 13.29 -3.45 -17.40
CA ALA A 85 11.91 -3.75 -17.09
C ALA A 85 11.05 -3.74 -18.37
N PRO A 86 10.16 -4.71 -18.56
CA PRO A 86 9.30 -4.76 -19.75
C PRO A 86 8.37 -3.54 -19.78
N PHE A 87 8.28 -2.95 -20.97
CA PHE A 87 7.50 -1.72 -21.20
C PHE A 87 6.09 -2.08 -21.65
N ALA A 88 5.08 -1.50 -21.02
CA ALA A 88 3.67 -1.79 -21.29
C ALA A 88 2.95 -0.67 -22.09
N GLY A 89 3.72 0.26 -22.70
CA GLY A 89 3.16 1.45 -23.33
C GLY A 89 2.79 2.55 -22.32
N ASP A 90 2.45 3.74 -22.80
CA ASP A 90 2.07 4.89 -21.98
C ASP A 90 3.01 5.17 -20.79
N LYS A 91 4.31 4.96 -20.96
CA LYS A 91 5.35 5.11 -19.92
C LYS A 91 5.23 4.12 -18.73
N ARG A 92 4.40 3.10 -18.84
CA ARG A 92 4.27 2.05 -17.81
C ARG A 92 5.27 0.93 -17.99
N ILE A 93 5.62 0.29 -16.88
CA ILE A 93 6.42 -0.92 -16.84
C ILE A 93 5.58 -2.09 -16.31
N PHE A 94 5.90 -3.29 -16.77
CA PHE A 94 5.16 -4.51 -16.44
C PHE A 94 5.87 -5.31 -15.35
N VAL A 95 6.06 -4.72 -14.18
CA VAL A 95 6.68 -5.43 -13.04
C VAL A 95 5.72 -5.68 -11.89
N ALA A 96 4.52 -5.13 -11.95
CA ALA A 96 3.57 -5.19 -10.85
C ALA A 96 3.11 -6.62 -10.54
N ASP A 97 2.81 -7.43 -11.56
CA ASP A 97 2.44 -8.83 -11.35
C ASP A 97 3.56 -9.60 -10.65
N MET A 98 4.80 -9.36 -11.06
CA MET A 98 5.97 -9.97 -10.42
C MET A 98 6.21 -9.43 -9.01
N PHE A 99 5.97 -8.13 -8.79
CA PHE A 99 6.14 -7.51 -7.48
C PHE A 99 5.16 -8.10 -6.46
N TYR A 100 3.92 -8.31 -6.86
CA TYR A 100 2.88 -8.88 -6.00
C TYR A 100 2.87 -10.42 -5.98
N ASP A 101 3.75 -11.08 -6.74
CA ASP A 101 3.86 -12.54 -6.74
C ASP A 101 4.55 -13.05 -5.47
N ILE A 102 3.73 -13.49 -4.53
CA ILE A 102 4.16 -14.10 -3.26
C ILE A 102 4.58 -15.56 -3.37
N ASN A 103 4.52 -16.19 -4.55
CA ASN A 103 5.05 -17.53 -4.76
C ASN A 103 6.57 -17.53 -4.96
N HIS A 104 7.13 -16.38 -5.36
CA HIS A 104 8.57 -16.23 -5.47
C HIS A 104 9.22 -16.15 -4.07
N PRO A 105 10.07 -17.12 -3.67
CA PRO A 105 10.49 -17.27 -2.27
C PRO A 105 11.25 -16.06 -1.74
N VAL A 106 12.16 -15.48 -2.56
CA VAL A 106 12.95 -14.31 -2.14
C VAL A 106 12.05 -13.09 -1.97
N ARG A 107 11.19 -12.78 -2.94
CA ARG A 107 10.29 -11.63 -2.86
C ARG A 107 9.29 -11.78 -1.71
N ARG A 108 8.72 -12.98 -1.51
CA ARG A 108 7.82 -13.27 -0.39
C ARG A 108 8.48 -12.98 0.96
N GLU A 109 9.72 -13.46 1.17
CA GLU A 109 10.46 -13.23 2.42
C GLU A 109 10.78 -11.74 2.61
N LEU A 110 11.19 -11.04 1.56
CA LEU A 110 11.46 -9.61 1.63
C LEU A 110 10.19 -8.81 1.95
N HIS A 111 9.04 -9.16 1.37
CA HIS A 111 7.77 -8.54 1.71
C HIS A 111 7.39 -8.79 3.16
N ARG A 112 7.51 -10.03 3.64
CA ARG A 112 7.23 -10.38 5.04
C ARG A 112 8.09 -9.54 6.00
N ARG A 113 9.40 -9.47 5.75
CA ARG A 113 10.33 -8.67 6.57
C ARG A 113 9.97 -7.19 6.56
N TYR A 114 9.64 -6.66 5.39
CA TYR A 114 9.30 -5.24 5.24
C TYR A 114 7.97 -4.89 5.95
N ILE A 115 6.93 -5.72 5.81
CA ILE A 115 5.67 -5.53 6.51
C ILE A 115 5.90 -5.56 8.03
N ARG A 116 6.66 -6.53 8.54
CA ARG A 116 7.00 -6.61 9.96
C ARG A 116 7.80 -5.40 10.42
N GLN A 117 8.74 -4.90 9.63
CA GLN A 117 9.48 -3.66 9.94
C GLN A 117 8.53 -2.46 10.08
N CYS A 118 7.51 -2.34 9.23
CA CYS A 118 6.49 -1.30 9.37
C CYS A 118 5.73 -1.43 10.70
N LEU A 119 5.36 -2.63 11.08
CA LEU A 119 4.64 -2.91 12.31
C LEU A 119 5.50 -2.66 13.56
N ASP A 120 6.72 -3.18 13.57
CA ASP A 120 7.66 -3.03 14.68
C ASP A 120 8.00 -1.57 14.95
N ASN A 121 8.21 -0.80 13.88
CA ASN A 121 8.55 0.62 14.00
C ASN A 121 7.47 1.43 14.73
N PHE A 122 6.22 1.10 14.52
CA PHE A 122 5.08 1.83 15.07
C PHE A 122 4.28 1.06 16.12
N ALA A 123 4.85 -0.01 16.65
CA ALA A 123 4.18 -0.91 17.61
C ALA A 123 3.65 -0.22 18.88
N ASP A 124 4.25 0.93 19.25
CA ASP A 124 3.89 1.74 20.42
C ASP A 124 3.24 3.08 20.03
N ASN A 125 2.89 3.27 18.76
CA ASN A 125 2.30 4.50 18.24
C ASN A 125 0.80 4.32 17.94
N PRO A 126 -0.10 4.59 18.88
CA PRO A 126 -1.54 4.30 18.72
C PRO A 126 -2.24 5.16 17.66
N ASN A 127 -1.59 6.22 17.20
CA ASN A 127 -2.09 7.13 16.17
C ASN A 127 -1.68 6.72 14.75
N VAL A 128 -0.94 5.61 14.57
CA VAL A 128 -0.53 5.14 13.24
C VAL A 128 -1.49 4.08 12.74
N ILE A 129 -1.99 4.30 11.54
CA ILE A 129 -2.88 3.39 10.80
C ILE A 129 -2.10 2.84 9.63
N GLN A 130 -1.98 1.51 9.56
CA GLN A 130 -1.29 0.81 8.47
C GLN A 130 -2.21 0.60 7.28
N LEU A 131 -1.74 0.86 6.08
CA LEU A 131 -2.41 0.47 4.84
C LEU A 131 -1.41 0.00 3.78
N THR A 132 -1.88 -0.73 2.78
CA THR A 132 -0.99 -1.38 1.80
C THR A 132 -0.17 -0.39 0.98
N SER A 133 -0.78 0.62 0.39
CA SER A 133 -0.10 1.55 -0.51
C SER A 133 -0.95 2.77 -0.81
N ALA A 134 -0.29 3.84 -1.24
CA ALA A 134 -0.93 4.92 -1.99
C ALA A 134 -1.48 4.38 -3.32
N GLU A 135 -2.73 4.71 -3.62
CA GLU A 135 -3.42 4.36 -4.87
C GLU A 135 -3.36 2.85 -5.21
N PHE A 136 -3.54 2.00 -4.20
CA PHE A 136 -3.39 0.56 -4.33
C PHE A 136 -4.57 -0.09 -5.08
N THR A 137 -4.28 -0.70 -6.21
CA THR A 137 -5.22 -1.52 -7.00
C THR A 137 -4.67 -2.93 -7.23
N GLY A 138 -3.82 -3.40 -6.33
CA GLY A 138 -3.17 -4.70 -6.41
C GLY A 138 -4.13 -5.89 -6.24
N PRO A 139 -3.61 -7.11 -6.43
CA PRO A 139 -4.41 -8.32 -6.43
C PRO A 139 -4.81 -8.78 -5.03
N LEU A 140 -5.93 -9.51 -4.95
CA LEU A 140 -6.48 -10.08 -3.71
C LEU A 140 -5.45 -10.91 -2.92
N HIS A 141 -4.70 -11.79 -3.59
CA HIS A 141 -3.74 -12.68 -2.92
C HIS A 141 -2.63 -11.93 -2.16
N PHE A 142 -2.23 -10.74 -2.67
CA PHE A 142 -1.24 -9.93 -1.98
C PHE A 142 -1.83 -9.25 -0.73
N VAL A 143 -3.07 -8.77 -0.80
CA VAL A 143 -3.77 -8.21 0.38
C VAL A 143 -4.00 -9.28 1.44
N GLN A 144 -4.38 -10.50 1.02
CA GLN A 144 -4.51 -11.63 1.92
C GLN A 144 -3.19 -11.94 2.64
N PHE A 145 -2.09 -12.00 1.89
CA PHE A 145 -0.76 -12.22 2.46
C PHE A 145 -0.36 -11.09 3.43
N TRP A 146 -0.62 -9.84 3.08
CA TRP A 146 -0.31 -8.68 3.94
C TRP A 146 -1.07 -8.75 5.26
N LEU A 147 -2.37 -9.08 5.24
CA LEU A 147 -3.19 -9.26 6.45
C LEU A 147 -2.77 -10.48 7.25
N ASP A 148 -2.41 -11.59 6.59
CA ASP A 148 -1.92 -12.79 7.28
C ASP A 148 -0.61 -12.50 8.03
N VAL A 149 0.31 -11.73 7.46
CA VAL A 149 1.56 -11.31 8.14
C VAL A 149 1.26 -10.41 9.34
N ILE A 150 0.27 -9.51 9.24
CA ILE A 150 -0.15 -8.67 10.37
C ILE A 150 -0.75 -9.54 11.48
N ALA A 151 -1.66 -10.46 11.14
CA ALA A 151 -2.26 -11.37 12.12
C ALA A 151 -1.23 -12.22 12.85
N GLU A 152 -0.24 -12.76 12.13
CA GLU A 152 0.87 -13.50 12.73
C GLU A 152 1.69 -12.61 13.68
N TRP A 153 2.01 -11.40 13.26
CA TRP A 153 2.76 -10.44 14.09
C TRP A 153 2.00 -10.08 15.37
N GLU A 154 0.67 -9.88 15.28
CA GLU A 154 -0.17 -9.60 16.44
C GLU A 154 -0.18 -10.75 17.45
N VAL A 155 -0.26 -12.00 16.95
CA VAL A 155 -0.21 -13.19 17.82
C VAL A 155 1.15 -13.34 18.50
N GLU A 156 2.24 -13.16 17.75
CA GLU A 156 3.61 -13.32 18.25
C GLU A 156 4.00 -12.25 19.28
N THR A 157 3.54 -11.01 19.07
CA THR A 157 3.95 -9.88 19.92
C THR A 157 2.97 -9.54 21.03
N GLY A 158 1.73 -10.00 20.92
CA GLY A 158 0.62 -9.58 21.80
C GLY A 158 0.17 -8.14 21.57
N LYS A 159 0.70 -7.44 20.55
CA LYS A 159 0.34 -6.07 20.19
C LYS A 159 -0.74 -6.05 19.13
N LYS A 160 -1.36 -4.88 18.92
CA LYS A 160 -2.38 -4.66 17.89
C LYS A 160 -1.96 -3.52 16.98
N ALA A 161 -2.02 -3.77 15.67
CA ALA A 161 -1.92 -2.74 14.66
C ALA A 161 -3.31 -2.14 14.37
N LYS A 162 -3.37 -0.85 14.01
CA LYS A 162 -4.58 -0.28 13.39
C LYS A 162 -4.46 -0.44 11.88
N VAL A 163 -5.44 -1.10 11.27
CA VAL A 163 -5.38 -1.51 9.86
C VAL A 163 -6.52 -0.89 9.07
N ALA A 164 -6.17 -0.15 8.01
CA ALA A 164 -7.12 0.34 7.02
C ALA A 164 -7.08 -0.51 5.74
N LEU A 165 -8.24 -1.00 5.32
CA LEU A 165 -8.42 -1.72 4.08
C LEU A 165 -8.75 -0.74 2.95
N SER A 166 -7.73 -0.32 2.22
CA SER A 166 -7.82 0.65 1.13
C SER A 166 -7.50 -0.04 -0.20
N THR A 167 -8.51 -0.63 -0.83
CA THR A 167 -8.35 -1.46 -2.03
C THR A 167 -9.48 -1.20 -3.03
N THR A 168 -9.47 -1.90 -4.18
CA THR A 168 -10.62 -1.96 -5.09
C THR A 168 -11.80 -2.65 -4.43
N LYS A 169 -13.02 -2.41 -4.92
CA LYS A 169 -14.25 -2.91 -4.26
C LYS A 169 -14.31 -4.44 -4.19
N ASP A 170 -13.95 -5.12 -5.26
CA ASP A 170 -13.94 -6.58 -5.34
C ASP A 170 -12.99 -7.22 -4.32
N VAL A 171 -11.78 -6.66 -4.19
CA VAL A 171 -10.80 -7.09 -3.18
C VAL A 171 -11.30 -6.75 -1.78
N GLN A 172 -11.85 -5.56 -1.58
CA GLN A 172 -12.40 -5.12 -0.29
C GLN A 172 -13.54 -6.05 0.17
N ASP A 173 -14.49 -6.35 -0.72
CA ASP A 173 -15.61 -7.24 -0.42
C ASP A 173 -15.14 -8.67 -0.15
N ALA A 174 -14.15 -9.19 -0.90
CA ALA A 174 -13.60 -10.53 -0.70
C ALA A 174 -12.87 -10.66 0.66
N ILE A 175 -12.11 -9.65 1.07
CA ILE A 175 -11.44 -9.64 2.39
C ILE A 175 -12.47 -9.58 3.51
N LEU A 176 -13.47 -8.73 3.39
CA LEU A 176 -14.51 -8.57 4.42
C LEU A 176 -15.46 -9.78 4.52
N ALA A 177 -15.58 -10.56 3.46
CA ALA A 177 -16.30 -11.84 3.47
C ALA A 177 -15.55 -12.98 4.16
N ASP A 178 -14.24 -12.86 4.37
CA ASP A 178 -13.42 -13.81 5.12
C ASP A 178 -13.34 -13.38 6.61
N PRO A 179 -14.03 -14.05 7.53
CA PRO A 179 -14.08 -13.63 8.94
C PRO A 179 -12.69 -13.52 9.59
N LYS A 180 -11.75 -14.39 9.22
CA LYS A 180 -10.40 -14.38 9.77
C LYS A 180 -9.65 -13.11 9.39
N ARG A 181 -9.71 -12.70 8.13
CA ARG A 181 -9.02 -11.51 7.65
C ARG A 181 -9.80 -10.23 7.97
N ALA A 182 -11.13 -10.29 7.94
CA ALA A 182 -11.97 -9.19 8.38
C ALA A 182 -11.69 -8.77 9.83
N ALA A 183 -11.36 -9.73 10.70
CA ALA A 183 -11.01 -9.45 12.09
C ALA A 183 -9.72 -8.63 12.29
N VAL A 184 -8.83 -8.59 11.28
CA VAL A 184 -7.61 -7.79 11.30
C VAL A 184 -7.87 -6.34 10.87
N VAL A 185 -8.97 -6.09 10.15
CA VAL A 185 -9.30 -4.78 9.59
C VAL A 185 -10.09 -3.95 10.59
N ASP A 186 -9.63 -2.74 10.90
CA ASP A 186 -10.33 -1.77 11.77
C ASP A 186 -11.11 -0.74 10.97
N ILE A 187 -10.57 -0.34 9.82
CA ILE A 187 -11.07 0.77 9.01
C ILE A 187 -11.30 0.29 7.57
N ILE A 188 -12.49 0.52 7.06
CA ILE A 188 -12.82 0.32 5.65
C ILE A 188 -12.64 1.67 4.95
N ASP A 189 -11.60 1.77 4.10
CA ASP A 189 -11.22 3.03 3.43
C ASP A 189 -11.59 2.99 1.95
N ILE A 190 -12.61 3.75 1.57
CA ILE A 190 -13.14 3.80 0.21
C ILE A 190 -12.35 4.82 -0.59
N ARG A 191 -11.44 4.35 -1.48
CA ARG A 191 -10.59 5.23 -2.30
C ARG A 191 -10.67 4.98 -3.79
N TYR A 192 -10.76 3.72 -4.20
CA TYR A 192 -10.49 3.33 -5.60
C TYR A 192 -11.72 2.85 -6.33
N TRP A 193 -12.87 3.06 -5.76
CA TRP A 193 -14.17 2.81 -6.35
C TRP A 193 -15.21 3.79 -5.81
N HIS A 194 -16.29 4.02 -6.55
CA HIS A 194 -17.40 4.84 -6.09
C HIS A 194 -18.67 4.58 -6.91
N TYR A 195 -19.80 4.86 -6.31
CA TYR A 195 -21.06 4.93 -7.04
C TYR A 195 -21.13 6.20 -7.90
N LYS A 196 -21.85 6.10 -9.00
CA LYS A 196 -22.25 7.20 -9.88
C LYS A 196 -23.75 7.19 -10.00
N THR A 197 -24.34 8.29 -10.49
CA THR A 197 -25.79 8.39 -10.76
C THR A 197 -26.28 7.32 -11.74
N ASP A 198 -25.41 6.88 -12.65
CA ASP A 198 -25.68 5.93 -13.73
C ASP A 198 -24.97 4.57 -13.55
N GLY A 199 -24.53 4.25 -12.34
CA GLY A 199 -23.86 2.96 -12.09
C GLY A 199 -22.77 3.00 -11.03
N ILE A 200 -21.70 2.23 -11.25
CA ILE A 200 -20.55 2.16 -10.36
C ILE A 200 -19.26 2.23 -11.16
N PHE A 201 -18.26 2.91 -10.60
CA PHE A 201 -16.88 2.74 -10.99
C PHE A 201 -16.21 1.82 -9.97
N ALA A 202 -15.87 0.63 -10.39
CA ALA A 202 -15.21 -0.37 -9.55
C ALA A 202 -14.22 -1.15 -10.41
N PRO A 203 -12.97 -0.65 -10.56
CA PRO A 203 -11.94 -1.38 -11.28
C PRO A 203 -11.63 -2.69 -10.55
N GLU A 204 -11.32 -3.73 -11.33
CA GLU A 204 -10.95 -5.04 -10.80
C GLU A 204 -9.52 -5.02 -10.26
N GLY A 205 -9.33 -5.51 -9.03
CA GLY A 205 -8.05 -5.59 -8.38
C GLY A 205 -7.08 -6.54 -9.10
N GLY A 206 -5.84 -6.10 -9.26
CA GLY A 206 -4.81 -6.86 -9.97
C GLY A 206 -4.90 -6.82 -11.50
N LYS A 207 -5.94 -6.25 -12.09
CA LYS A 207 -6.11 -6.22 -13.55
C LYS A 207 -5.54 -4.95 -14.19
N ASN A 208 -5.95 -3.81 -13.69
CA ASN A 208 -5.39 -2.56 -14.13
C ASN A 208 -4.84 -1.82 -12.93
N MET A 209 -3.56 -1.94 -12.73
CA MET A 209 -2.86 -1.44 -11.57
C MET A 209 -2.41 0.03 -11.71
N ALA A 210 -3.05 0.81 -12.59
CA ALA A 210 -2.76 2.23 -12.77
C ALA A 210 -4.00 3.12 -12.51
N PRO A 211 -4.42 3.29 -11.26
CA PRO A 211 -5.69 3.96 -10.89
C PRO A 211 -5.76 5.41 -11.37
N ARG A 212 -4.68 6.16 -11.33
CA ARG A 212 -4.64 7.55 -11.82
C ARG A 212 -5.09 7.69 -13.26
N GLN A 213 -4.70 6.77 -14.13
CA GLN A 213 -5.08 6.86 -15.54
C GLN A 213 -6.55 6.54 -15.76
N HIS A 214 -7.11 5.63 -14.96
CA HIS A 214 -8.54 5.38 -14.93
C HIS A 214 -9.32 6.57 -14.43
N MET A 215 -8.89 7.16 -13.32
CA MET A 215 -9.51 8.32 -12.73
C MET A 215 -9.54 9.52 -13.68
N ARG A 216 -8.48 9.74 -14.47
CA ARG A 216 -8.43 10.80 -15.50
C ARG A 216 -9.40 10.56 -16.67
N LYS A 217 -9.68 9.32 -16.99
CA LYS A 217 -10.67 8.96 -18.05
C LYS A 217 -12.12 9.09 -17.57
N MET A 218 -12.33 9.14 -16.28
CA MET A 218 -13.65 9.35 -15.71
C MET A 218 -13.99 10.83 -15.75
N LYS A 219 -15.13 11.15 -16.36
CA LYS A 219 -15.73 12.47 -16.22
C LYS A 219 -16.22 12.62 -14.78
N VAL A 220 -15.45 13.36 -14.01
CA VAL A 220 -15.57 13.52 -12.55
C VAL A 220 -16.88 14.18 -12.11
N GLY A 221 -17.71 14.68 -12.98
CA GLY A 221 -18.92 15.45 -12.66
C GLY A 221 -20.15 14.65 -12.22
N LYS A 222 -20.04 13.35 -11.89
CA LYS A 222 -21.21 12.49 -11.66
C LYS A 222 -21.26 11.80 -10.30
N VAL A 223 -20.42 12.18 -9.36
CA VAL A 223 -20.51 11.68 -7.98
C VAL A 223 -21.07 12.77 -7.10
N THR A 224 -22.22 12.51 -6.50
CA THR A 224 -22.90 13.44 -5.61
C THR A 224 -22.78 12.96 -4.17
N PHE A 225 -23.28 13.77 -3.24
CA PHE A 225 -23.41 13.38 -1.83
C PHE A 225 -24.17 12.06 -1.68
N THR A 226 -25.22 11.85 -2.47
CA THR A 226 -26.06 10.64 -2.42
C THR A 226 -25.26 9.37 -2.72
N GLU A 227 -24.40 9.39 -3.73
CA GLU A 227 -23.56 8.26 -4.09
C GLU A 227 -22.47 7.98 -3.04
N ALA A 228 -21.88 9.03 -2.48
CA ALA A 228 -20.93 8.90 -1.36
C ALA A 228 -21.60 8.32 -0.13
N TYR A 229 -22.76 8.86 0.24
CA TYR A 229 -23.56 8.38 1.36
C TYR A 229 -23.99 6.92 1.17
N LYS A 230 -24.37 6.52 -0.04
CA LYS A 230 -24.70 5.13 -0.39
C LYS A 230 -23.49 4.22 -0.15
N ALA A 231 -22.30 4.58 -0.64
CA ALA A 231 -21.09 3.77 -0.50
C ALA A 231 -20.70 3.59 0.99
N VAL A 232 -20.71 4.66 1.77
CA VAL A 232 -20.39 4.62 3.20
C VAL A 232 -21.40 3.76 3.97
N ASN A 233 -22.69 3.94 3.72
CA ASN A 233 -23.74 3.20 4.43
C ASN A 233 -23.77 1.71 4.07
N GLU A 234 -23.35 1.31 2.86
CA GLU A 234 -23.23 -0.10 2.50
C GLU A 234 -22.38 -0.85 3.51
N TYR A 235 -21.21 -0.30 3.86
CA TYR A 235 -20.30 -0.95 4.81
C TYR A 235 -20.67 -0.69 6.27
N ARG A 236 -21.11 0.50 6.63
CA ARG A 236 -21.53 0.79 8.02
C ARG A 236 -22.70 -0.08 8.50
N ARG A 237 -23.58 -0.48 7.58
CA ARG A 237 -24.69 -1.38 7.91
C ARG A 237 -24.24 -2.83 8.07
N LYS A 238 -23.26 -3.27 7.27
CA LYS A 238 -22.74 -4.64 7.29
C LYS A 238 -21.71 -4.85 8.41
N PHE A 239 -20.93 -3.81 8.71
CA PHE A 239 -19.81 -3.85 9.67
C PHE A 239 -19.90 -2.64 10.61
N PRO A 240 -20.90 -2.60 11.51
CA PRO A 240 -21.15 -1.44 12.38
C PRO A 240 -20.00 -1.19 13.38
N GLU A 241 -19.19 -2.20 13.65
CA GLU A 241 -18.02 -2.14 14.53
C GLU A 241 -16.79 -1.50 13.85
N LYS A 242 -16.78 -1.35 12.52
CA LYS A 242 -15.64 -0.80 11.78
C LYS A 242 -15.86 0.67 11.42
N ALA A 243 -14.79 1.45 11.51
CA ALA A 243 -14.83 2.80 10.95
C ALA A 243 -14.87 2.72 9.41
N VAL A 244 -15.62 3.65 8.78
CA VAL A 244 -15.64 3.77 7.32
C VAL A 244 -15.19 5.16 6.95
N THR A 245 -14.13 5.25 6.14
CA THR A 245 -13.61 6.50 5.61
C THR A 245 -13.87 6.57 4.11
N PHE A 246 -14.06 7.78 3.63
CA PHE A 246 -14.24 8.06 2.21
C PHE A 246 -13.24 9.11 1.77
N TYR A 247 -12.39 8.80 0.80
CA TYR A 247 -11.33 9.69 0.40
C TYR A 247 -11.79 10.66 -0.71
N ALA A 248 -11.73 11.95 -0.42
CA ALA A 248 -12.31 13.00 -1.26
C ALA A 248 -11.54 13.32 -2.57
N GLN A 249 -10.41 12.69 -2.85
CA GLN A 249 -9.68 12.93 -4.13
C GLN A 249 -10.50 12.61 -5.37
N ASN A 250 -11.57 11.87 -5.21
CA ASN A 250 -12.45 11.47 -6.31
C ASN A 250 -13.60 12.44 -6.55
N TYR A 251 -13.67 13.52 -5.77
CA TYR A 251 -14.70 14.56 -5.93
C TYR A 251 -14.07 15.85 -6.42
N PRO A 252 -14.70 16.55 -7.37
CA PRO A 252 -14.42 17.96 -7.55
C PRO A 252 -14.69 18.66 -6.22
N ALA A 253 -13.82 19.58 -5.84
CA ALA A 253 -14.12 20.48 -4.75
C ALA A 253 -15.50 21.10 -5.00
N MET A 254 -16.43 20.87 -4.08
CA MET A 254 -17.69 21.59 -4.06
C MET A 254 -17.44 23.06 -3.76
#